data_312bda95ac64fe158760b8bc15ff1ce7
#
_entry.id   312bda95ac64fe158760b8bc15ff1ce7
#
_cell.length_a   1.000
_cell.length_b   1.000
_cell.length_c   1.000
_cell.angle_alpha   90.00
_cell.angle_beta   90.00
_cell.angle_gamma   90.00
#
_symmetry.space_group_name_H-M   'P 1'
#
loop_
_entity.id
_entity.type
_entity.pdbx_description
1 polymer ?
#
loop_
_entity_poly.entity_id
_entity_poly.type
_entity_poly.pdbx_seq_one_letter_code
_entity_poly.pdbx_strand_id
1 'polypeptide(L)'
;MIRAAASTQPFGCFVLLQMNIDAFLEKFTYWAREQVDIEGAALIGSYAGGAATETSDVDLMILTTNASRYLDDHKWLSVFGEIARSQNETWGVVETVRAFYRTGLEIEYNFAAPSWAAIPIDAGTRRVVNDGIEVLFDPKRKFDSLKNALLAGPGATH
;
A
#
# COMPACT_ATOMS: atom_id res chain seq x y z
N MET A 1 28.76 -8.28 -12.23
CA MET A 1 28.23 -7.53 -12.20
C MET A 1 28.12 -6.52 -11.21
N ILE A 2 27.41 -5.61 -11.45
CA ILE A 2 27.34 -4.52 -10.67
C ILE A 2 26.88 -4.73 -9.32
N ARG A 3 26.29 -5.84 -9.08
CA ARG A 3 25.74 -6.05 -7.82
C ARG A 3 26.75 -6.12 -6.74
N ALA A 4 27.96 -6.51 -7.02
CA ALA A 4 28.97 -6.53 -5.99
C ALA A 4 29.23 -5.12 -5.49
N ALA A 5 29.33 -4.18 -6.40
CA ALA A 5 29.55 -2.82 -5.99
C ALA A 5 28.35 -2.29 -5.22
N ALA A 6 27.16 -2.65 -5.67
CA ALA A 6 25.98 -2.20 -4.96
C ALA A 6 25.92 -2.76 -3.56
N SER A 7 26.34 -4.01 -3.36
CA SER A 7 26.26 -4.60 -2.04
C SER A 7 27.26 -3.99 -1.07
N THR A 8 28.32 -3.36 -1.56
CA THR A 8 29.29 -2.74 -0.68
C THR A 8 28.96 -1.28 -0.40
N GLN A 9 27.89 -0.77 -0.97
CA GLN A 9 27.48 0.61 -0.78
C GLN A 9 26.01 0.67 -0.39
N PRO A 10 25.71 0.51 0.88
CA PRO A 10 24.33 0.45 1.34
C PRO A 10 23.47 1.61 0.86
N PHE A 11 24.05 2.81 0.81
CA PHE A 11 23.31 3.97 0.35
C PHE A 11 22.90 3.80 -1.12
N GLY A 12 23.82 3.31 -1.94
CA GLY A 12 23.52 3.06 -3.34
C GLY A 12 22.44 2.00 -3.52
N CYS A 13 22.48 0.92 -2.70
CA CYS A 13 21.47 -0.11 -2.75
C CYS A 13 20.11 0.45 -2.39
N PHE A 14 20.03 1.31 -1.38
CA PHE A 14 18.76 1.87 -0.97
C PHE A 14 18.19 2.78 -2.06
N VAL A 15 19.04 3.56 -2.73
CA VAL A 15 18.58 4.43 -3.81
C VAL A 15 18.02 3.61 -4.96
N LEU A 16 18.68 2.51 -5.34
CA LEU A 16 18.15 1.64 -6.40
C LEU A 16 16.84 0.99 -6.01
N LEU A 17 16.73 0.56 -4.75
CA LEU A 17 15.50 -0.04 -4.26
C LEU A 17 14.37 0.98 -4.30
N GLN A 18 14.63 2.23 -3.91
CA GLN A 18 13.62 3.28 -3.91
C GLN A 18 13.14 3.56 -5.34
N MET A 19 14.05 3.55 -6.33
CA MET A 19 13.66 3.74 -7.71
C MET A 19 12.77 2.61 -8.20
N ASN A 20 13.05 1.36 -7.80
CA ASN A 20 12.21 0.22 -8.16
C ASN A 20 10.84 0.33 -7.54
N ILE A 21 10.76 0.83 -6.31
CA ILE A 21 9.49 1.00 -5.63
C ILE A 21 8.68 2.12 -6.27
N ASP A 22 9.33 3.22 -6.65
CA ASP A 22 8.63 4.31 -7.32
C ASP A 22 8.03 3.84 -8.65
N ALA A 23 8.77 3.05 -9.41
CA ALA A 23 8.27 2.48 -10.65
C ALA A 23 7.11 1.53 -10.40
N PHE A 24 7.20 0.73 -9.34
CA PHE A 24 6.11 -0.16 -8.96
C PHE A 24 4.86 0.65 -8.60
N LEU A 25 5.02 1.69 -7.79
CA LEU A 25 3.87 2.49 -7.35
C LEU A 25 3.18 3.17 -8.53
N GLU A 26 3.94 3.62 -9.51
CA GLU A 26 3.37 4.22 -10.69
C GLU A 26 2.54 3.20 -11.47
N LYS A 27 3.08 2.00 -11.66
CA LYS A 27 2.40 0.93 -12.36
C LYS A 27 1.17 0.47 -11.59
N PHE A 28 1.30 0.35 -10.28
CA PHE A 28 0.19 -0.05 -9.42
C PHE A 28 -0.95 0.97 -9.49
N THR A 29 -0.62 2.26 -9.44
CA THR A 29 -1.62 3.31 -9.48
C THR A 29 -2.41 3.26 -10.79
N TYR A 30 -1.71 3.04 -11.89
CA TYR A 30 -2.36 2.94 -13.18
C TYR A 30 -3.29 1.73 -13.22
N TRP A 31 -2.80 0.58 -12.73
CA TRP A 31 -3.60 -0.64 -12.68
C TRP A 31 -4.84 -0.46 -11.80
N ALA A 32 -4.67 0.14 -10.62
CA ALA A 32 -5.79 0.34 -9.70
C ALA A 32 -6.88 1.21 -10.32
N ARG A 33 -6.47 2.22 -11.06
CA ARG A 33 -7.42 3.12 -11.71
C ARG A 33 -8.28 2.39 -12.74
N GLU A 34 -7.75 1.30 -13.32
CA GLU A 34 -8.47 0.53 -14.32
C GLU A 34 -9.49 -0.45 -13.73
N GLN A 35 -9.47 -0.69 -12.42
CA GLN A 35 -10.38 -1.63 -11.79
C GLN A 35 -11.64 -0.92 -11.34
N VAL A 36 -12.81 -1.37 -11.85
CA VAL A 36 -14.06 -0.68 -11.55
C VAL A 36 -14.47 -0.74 -10.09
N ASP A 37 -14.02 -1.77 -9.38
CA ASP A 37 -14.38 -1.96 -7.97
C ASP A 37 -13.44 -1.27 -6.99
N ILE A 38 -12.30 -0.75 -7.44
CA ILE A 38 -11.36 -0.07 -6.55
C ILE A 38 -11.74 1.41 -6.48
N GLU A 39 -12.04 1.87 -5.27
CA GLU A 39 -12.48 3.24 -5.03
C GLU A 39 -11.38 4.14 -4.47
N GLY A 40 -10.25 3.58 -4.13
CA GLY A 40 -9.13 4.36 -3.66
C GLY A 40 -7.96 3.48 -3.32
N ALA A 41 -6.77 4.04 -3.34
CA ALA A 41 -5.55 3.33 -2.98
C ALA A 41 -4.52 4.31 -2.43
N ALA A 42 -3.78 3.86 -1.43
CA ALA A 42 -2.78 4.69 -0.78
C ALA A 42 -1.61 3.84 -0.32
N LEU A 43 -0.44 4.46 -0.29
CA LEU A 43 0.74 3.87 0.33
C LEU A 43 0.65 4.16 1.83
N ILE A 44 0.87 3.16 2.66
CA ILE A 44 0.85 3.30 4.10
C ILE A 44 2.13 2.70 4.68
N GLY A 45 2.28 2.74 5.98
CA GLY A 45 3.41 2.10 6.64
C GLY A 45 4.70 2.89 6.51
N SER A 46 5.84 2.20 6.62
CA SER A 46 7.13 2.87 6.73
C SER A 46 7.51 3.69 5.51
N TYR A 47 7.15 3.23 4.30
CA TYR A 47 7.47 4.02 3.11
C TYR A 47 6.70 5.33 3.07
N ALA A 48 5.43 5.33 3.49
CA ALA A 48 4.64 6.55 3.52
C ALA A 48 5.10 7.50 4.61
N GLY A 49 5.55 6.95 5.74
CA GLY A 49 5.96 7.74 6.89
C GLY A 49 7.41 8.20 6.87
N GLY A 50 8.17 7.82 5.84
CA GLY A 50 9.57 8.22 5.76
C GLY A 50 10.51 7.40 6.65
N ALA A 51 10.03 6.30 7.22
CA ALA A 51 10.81 5.45 8.11
C ALA A 51 11.32 4.17 7.45
N ALA A 52 11.19 4.05 6.13
CA ALA A 52 11.54 2.83 5.42
C ALA A 52 13.04 2.58 5.43
N THR A 53 13.40 1.29 5.48
CA THR A 53 14.77 0.83 5.36
C THR A 53 14.83 -0.14 4.20
N GLU A 54 16.02 -0.69 3.92
CA GLU A 54 16.20 -1.64 2.84
C GLU A 54 15.38 -2.90 3.01
N THR A 55 15.01 -3.24 4.24
CA THR A 55 14.26 -4.46 4.53
C THR A 55 12.77 -4.21 4.72
N SER A 56 12.32 -2.97 4.57
CA SER A 56 10.90 -2.66 4.73
C SER A 56 10.11 -3.20 3.55
N ASP A 57 8.94 -3.78 3.84
CA ASP A 57 7.99 -4.14 2.80
C ASP A 57 7.22 -2.88 2.38
N VAL A 58 6.53 -2.97 1.27
CA VAL A 58 5.67 -1.88 0.79
C VAL A 58 4.25 -2.23 1.16
N ASP A 59 3.59 -1.34 1.92
CA ASP A 59 2.22 -1.54 2.37
C ASP A 59 1.28 -0.65 1.60
N LEU A 60 0.27 -1.24 1.01
CA LEU A 60 -0.76 -0.51 0.27
C LEU A 60 -2.10 -0.72 0.94
N MET A 61 -2.91 0.33 1.03
CA MET A 61 -4.30 0.20 1.45
C MET A 61 -5.18 0.43 0.23
N ILE A 62 -6.04 -0.54 -0.07
CA ILE A 62 -6.88 -0.52 -1.26
C ILE A 62 -8.33 -0.60 -0.81
N LEU A 63 -9.11 0.41 -1.13
CA LEU A 63 -10.53 0.44 -0.82
C LEU A 63 -11.27 -0.18 -2.01
N THR A 64 -11.95 -1.28 -1.77
CA THR A 64 -12.64 -1.99 -2.83
C THR A 64 -14.00 -2.47 -2.38
N THR A 65 -14.93 -2.55 -3.32
CA THR A 65 -16.25 -3.13 -3.07
C THR A 65 -16.26 -4.64 -3.31
N ASN A 66 -15.13 -5.21 -3.76
CA ASN A 66 -15.07 -6.64 -4.08
C ASN A 66 -13.70 -7.22 -3.76
N ALA A 67 -13.38 -7.32 -2.47
CA ALA A 67 -12.09 -7.83 -2.03
C ALA A 67 -11.85 -9.28 -2.48
N SER A 68 -12.90 -10.10 -2.49
CA SER A 68 -12.74 -11.51 -2.83
C SER A 68 -12.17 -11.73 -4.23
N ARG A 69 -12.38 -10.78 -5.13
CA ARG A 69 -11.82 -10.85 -6.48
C ARG A 69 -10.29 -10.97 -6.45
N TYR A 70 -9.66 -10.34 -5.46
CA TYR A 70 -8.21 -10.31 -5.34
C TYR A 70 -7.68 -11.40 -4.41
N LEU A 71 -8.53 -11.84 -3.48
CA LEU A 71 -8.13 -12.84 -2.49
C LEU A 71 -8.25 -14.26 -3.03
N ASP A 72 -9.25 -14.51 -3.86
CA ASP A 72 -9.54 -15.85 -4.36
C ASP A 72 -8.65 -16.27 -5.53
N ASP A 73 -8.08 -15.31 -6.25
CA ASP A 73 -7.26 -15.60 -7.42
C ASP A 73 -6.12 -14.57 -7.44
N HIS A 74 -4.89 -15.04 -7.35
CA HIS A 74 -3.71 -14.18 -7.28
C HIS A 74 -3.06 -13.90 -8.64
N LYS A 75 -3.73 -14.23 -9.75
CA LYS A 75 -3.13 -14.02 -11.08
C LYS A 75 -2.81 -12.57 -11.36
N TRP A 76 -3.58 -11.64 -10.78
CA TRP A 76 -3.35 -10.22 -11.00
C TRP A 76 -1.99 -9.75 -10.49
N LEU A 77 -1.39 -10.48 -9.55
CA LEU A 77 -0.09 -10.11 -9.01
C LEU A 77 1.00 -10.08 -10.08
N SER A 78 0.84 -10.90 -11.13
CA SER A 78 1.85 -10.99 -12.18
C SER A 78 1.93 -9.73 -13.06
N VAL A 79 0.97 -8.84 -12.93
CA VAL A 79 1.02 -7.54 -13.62
C VAL A 79 2.27 -6.78 -13.20
N PHE A 80 2.70 -6.96 -11.95
CA PHE A 80 3.78 -6.16 -11.38
C PHE A 80 5.14 -6.87 -11.35
N GLY A 81 5.18 -8.12 -11.76
CA GLY A 81 6.44 -8.86 -11.81
C GLY A 81 6.21 -10.34 -11.59
N GLU A 82 7.28 -11.10 -11.69
CA GLU A 82 7.22 -12.54 -11.51
C GLU A 82 7.12 -12.87 -10.02
N ILE A 83 6.12 -13.66 -9.67
CA ILE A 83 5.84 -14.01 -8.28
C ILE A 83 6.67 -15.20 -7.84
N ALA A 84 7.33 -15.08 -6.69
CA ALA A 84 7.97 -16.22 -6.04
C ALA A 84 6.97 -16.96 -5.18
N ARG A 85 6.17 -16.22 -4.39
CA ARG A 85 5.08 -16.81 -3.61
C ARG A 85 4.14 -15.71 -3.13
N SER A 86 2.93 -16.11 -2.72
CA SER A 86 1.96 -15.18 -2.16
C SER A 86 1.10 -15.91 -1.14
N GLN A 87 0.50 -15.16 -0.23
CA GLN A 87 -0.36 -15.73 0.79
C GLN A 87 -1.39 -14.71 1.25
N ASN A 88 -2.53 -15.21 1.74
CA ASN A 88 -3.56 -14.36 2.30
C ASN A 88 -3.40 -14.27 3.81
N GLU A 89 -3.70 -13.09 4.37
CA GLU A 89 -3.68 -12.85 5.80
C GLU A 89 -4.89 -12.00 6.16
N THR A 90 -5.34 -12.07 7.40
CA THR A 90 -6.49 -11.29 7.86
C THR A 90 -6.09 -10.47 9.08
N TRP A 91 -6.40 -9.17 9.03
CA TRP A 91 -6.10 -8.26 10.13
C TRP A 91 -7.37 -7.49 10.47
N GLY A 92 -8.21 -8.08 11.33
CA GLY A 92 -9.50 -7.47 11.65
C GLY A 92 -10.40 -7.40 10.44
N VAL A 93 -10.77 -6.19 10.03
CA VAL A 93 -11.62 -5.98 8.85
C VAL A 93 -10.80 -5.85 7.56
N VAL A 94 -9.49 -5.96 7.65
CA VAL A 94 -8.60 -5.84 6.50
C VAL A 94 -8.13 -7.22 6.07
N GLU A 95 -8.27 -7.52 4.78
CA GLU A 95 -7.79 -8.76 4.18
C GLU A 95 -6.55 -8.42 3.36
N THR A 96 -5.48 -9.19 3.52
CA THR A 96 -4.21 -8.88 2.90
C THR A 96 -3.76 -9.99 1.97
N VAL A 97 -3.23 -9.61 0.80
CA VAL A 97 -2.45 -10.51 -0.03
C VAL A 97 -1.00 -10.05 0.11
N ARG A 98 -0.17 -10.89 0.70
CA ARG A 98 1.25 -10.61 0.83
C ARG A 98 1.96 -11.28 -0.32
N ALA A 99 2.66 -10.51 -1.12
CA ALA A 99 3.32 -11.01 -2.33
C ALA A 99 4.83 -10.85 -2.23
N PHE A 100 5.53 -11.92 -2.58
CA PHE A 100 6.99 -11.92 -2.63
C PHE A 100 7.39 -12.09 -4.09
N TYR A 101 7.95 -11.04 -4.68
CA TYR A 101 8.36 -11.06 -6.08
C TYR A 101 9.78 -11.60 -6.20
N ARG A 102 10.08 -12.18 -7.36
CA ARG A 102 11.41 -12.75 -7.57
C ARG A 102 12.50 -11.70 -7.58
N THR A 103 12.15 -10.45 -7.78
CA THR A 103 13.10 -9.34 -7.67
C THR A 103 13.52 -9.06 -6.23
N GLY A 104 12.85 -9.67 -5.25
CA GLY A 104 13.10 -9.39 -3.83
C GLY A 104 12.12 -8.39 -3.24
N LEU A 105 11.26 -7.83 -4.05
CA LEU A 105 10.27 -6.86 -3.57
C LEU A 105 9.17 -7.58 -2.81
N GLU A 106 8.84 -7.09 -1.63
CA GLU A 106 7.74 -7.64 -0.83
C GLU A 106 6.65 -6.58 -0.71
N ILE A 107 5.44 -6.94 -1.13
CA ILE A 107 4.30 -6.02 -1.15
C ILE A 107 3.17 -6.60 -0.31
N GLU A 108 2.59 -5.78 0.57
CA GLU A 108 1.37 -6.12 1.27
C GLU A 108 0.23 -5.35 0.64
N TYR A 109 -0.62 -6.06 -0.06
CA TYR A 109 -1.82 -5.47 -0.66
C TYR A 109 -2.95 -5.65 0.34
N ASN A 110 -3.31 -4.59 1.05
CA ASN A 110 -4.35 -4.63 2.07
C ASN A 110 -5.65 -4.15 1.46
N PHE A 111 -6.68 -4.97 1.56
CA PHE A 111 -7.99 -4.68 0.99
C PHE A 111 -9.00 -4.43 2.09
N ALA A 112 -9.76 -3.36 1.98
CA ALA A 112 -10.80 -3.02 2.93
C ALA A 112 -11.99 -2.43 2.18
N ALA A 113 -13.16 -2.48 2.80
CA ALA A 113 -14.33 -1.82 2.23
C ALA A 113 -14.11 -0.30 2.27
N PRO A 114 -14.77 0.45 1.37
CA PRO A 114 -14.64 1.90 1.39
C PRO A 114 -14.96 2.53 2.74
N SER A 115 -15.79 1.89 3.56
CA SER A 115 -16.12 2.37 4.89
C SER A 115 -14.93 2.40 5.85
N TRP A 116 -13.81 1.74 5.50
CA TRP A 116 -12.60 1.82 6.31
C TRP A 116 -12.15 3.27 6.49
N ALA A 117 -12.37 4.10 5.49
CA ALA A 117 -12.00 5.51 5.52
C ALA A 117 -13.13 6.40 5.99
N ALA A 118 -14.19 5.83 6.57
CA ALA A 118 -15.37 6.60 6.96
C ALA A 118 -15.10 7.43 8.22
N ILE A 119 -15.89 8.48 8.36
CA ILE A 119 -15.85 9.36 9.53
C ILE A 119 -17.12 9.09 10.33
N PRO A 120 -17.03 8.96 11.66
CA PRO A 120 -15.85 9.15 12.52
C PRO A 120 -14.83 8.04 12.35
N ILE A 121 -13.57 8.38 12.61
CA ILE A 121 -12.45 7.49 12.36
C ILE A 121 -12.29 6.52 13.51
N ASP A 122 -12.24 5.22 13.22
CA ASP A 122 -11.99 4.26 14.29
C ASP A 122 -10.51 4.25 14.71
N ALA A 123 -10.21 3.61 15.84
CA ALA A 123 -8.86 3.64 16.40
C ALA A 123 -7.83 2.95 15.51
N GLY A 124 -8.22 1.86 14.86
CA GLY A 124 -7.31 1.13 13.99
C GLY A 124 -6.93 1.94 12.75
N THR A 125 -7.93 2.55 12.13
CA THR A 125 -7.71 3.41 10.97
C THR A 125 -6.83 4.60 11.35
N ARG A 126 -7.10 5.22 12.50
CA ARG A 126 -6.32 6.35 12.96
C ARG A 126 -4.86 5.98 13.13
N ARG A 127 -4.58 4.81 13.70
CA ARG A 127 -3.21 4.37 13.91
C ARG A 127 -2.47 4.21 12.59
N VAL A 128 -3.11 3.59 11.60
CA VAL A 128 -2.50 3.40 10.28
C VAL A 128 -2.15 4.73 9.64
N VAL A 129 -3.09 5.68 9.67
CA VAL A 129 -2.88 6.97 9.01
C VAL A 129 -1.86 7.82 9.75
N ASN A 130 -1.82 7.72 11.08
CA ASN A 130 -0.83 8.46 11.86
C ASN A 130 0.59 7.96 11.60
N ASP A 131 0.77 6.68 11.23
CA ASP A 131 2.07 6.15 10.89
C ASP A 131 2.55 6.65 9.52
N GLY A 132 1.65 7.15 8.71
CA GLY A 132 1.96 7.73 7.41
C GLY A 132 1.02 7.24 6.33
N ILE A 133 0.62 8.14 5.45
CA ILE A 133 -0.22 7.80 4.31
C ILE A 133 0.11 8.71 3.13
N GLU A 134 0.31 8.10 1.97
CA GLU A 134 0.51 8.83 0.73
C GLU A 134 -0.56 8.36 -0.25
N VAL A 135 -1.45 9.26 -0.63
CA VAL A 135 -2.58 8.92 -1.51
C VAL A 135 -2.10 8.72 -2.93
N LEU A 136 -2.48 7.60 -3.54
CA LEU A 136 -2.10 7.28 -4.92
C LEU A 136 -3.27 7.44 -5.88
N PHE A 137 -4.49 7.10 -5.44
CA PHE A 137 -5.68 7.13 -6.28
C PHE A 137 -6.87 7.38 -5.37
N ASP A 138 -7.60 8.48 -5.56
CA ASP A 138 -8.67 8.86 -4.63
C ASP A 138 -9.75 9.67 -5.32
N PRO A 139 -10.44 9.10 -6.32
CA PRO A 139 -11.42 9.88 -7.09
C PRO A 139 -12.62 10.34 -6.27
N LYS A 140 -12.94 9.65 -5.18
CA LYS A 140 -14.06 10.01 -4.31
C LYS A 140 -13.60 10.75 -3.06
N ARG A 141 -12.33 11.12 -2.99
CA ARG A 141 -11.74 11.90 -1.90
C ARG A 141 -11.90 11.27 -0.54
N LYS A 142 -11.92 9.95 -0.46
CA LYS A 142 -12.09 9.26 0.80
C LYS A 142 -10.86 9.37 1.69
N PHE A 143 -9.67 9.19 1.11
CA PHE A 143 -8.42 9.37 1.86
C PHE A 143 -8.18 10.84 2.19
N ASP A 144 -8.53 11.72 1.26
CA ASP A 144 -8.36 13.15 1.48
C ASP A 144 -9.21 13.62 2.66
N SER A 145 -10.46 13.17 2.72
CA SER A 145 -11.36 13.48 3.83
C SER A 145 -10.82 12.93 5.15
N LEU A 146 -10.28 11.72 5.12
CA LEU A 146 -9.70 11.09 6.29
C LEU A 146 -8.50 11.88 6.81
N LYS A 147 -7.60 12.30 5.92
CA LYS A 147 -6.44 13.11 6.30
C LYS A 147 -6.87 14.44 6.90
N ASN A 148 -7.86 15.08 6.29
CA ASN A 148 -8.35 16.36 6.79
C ASN A 148 -8.98 16.22 8.17
N ALA A 149 -9.71 15.14 8.42
CA ALA A 149 -10.30 14.89 9.73
C ALA A 149 -9.24 14.71 10.80
N LEU A 150 -8.12 14.05 10.46
CA LEU A 150 -7.04 13.86 11.40
C LEU A 150 -6.29 15.15 11.68
N LEU A 151 -6.11 16.00 10.69
CA LEU A 151 -5.46 17.28 10.86
C LEU A 151 -6.30 18.21 11.74
N ALA A 152 -7.61 18.09 11.68
CA ALA A 152 -8.50 18.89 12.49
C ALA A 152 -8.46 18.52 13.96
N GLY A 153 -7.97 17.32 14.28
CA GLY A 153 -7.83 16.88 15.65
C GLY A 153 -9.10 16.28 16.23
N PRO A 154 -9.00 15.65 17.40
CA PRO A 154 -10.14 14.95 17.98
C PRO A 154 -11.34 15.81 18.27
N GLY A 155 -11.13 17.06 18.64
CA GLY A 155 -12.22 17.93 19.02
C GLY A 155 -13.04 18.47 17.87
N ALA A 156 -12.58 18.28 16.66
CA ALA A 156 -13.22 18.86 15.49
C ALA A 156 -14.07 17.87 14.69
N THR A 157 -14.30 16.71 15.23
CA THR A 157 -14.99 15.67 14.49
C THR A 157 -16.48 15.63 14.70
N HIS A 158 -17.04 16.64 15.26
CA HIS A 158 -18.49 16.66 15.49
C HIS A 158 -19.18 17.74 14.73
#